data_ae1486c5c2d1fe604b0a8347af894a59
#
_entry.id   ae1486c5c2d1fe604b0a8347af894a59
#
_cell.length_a   1.000
_cell.length_b   1.000
_cell.length_c   1.000
_cell.angle_alpha   90.00
_cell.angle_beta   90.00
_cell.angle_gamma   90.00
#
_symmetry.space_group_name_H-M   'P 1'
#
loop_
_entity.id
_entity.type
_entity.pdbx_description
1 polymer ?
#
loop_
_entity_poly.entity_id
_entity_poly.type
_entity_poly.pdbx_seq_one_letter_code
_entity_poly.pdbx_strand_id
1 'polypeptide(L)'
;MDIIDKYKLNKNVTEKILLKNGFDKSGTYKCFVYKNIIQLIVRVDIEEKWWDYLVYNVDTKSIYNQFYDRKYGKNEMVKEIDHKVKKIINELVKSNILFKQEKKDNGKKSIKIWKSKLWTV
;
A
#
# COMPACT_ATOMS: atom_id res chain seq x y z
N MET A 1 10.11 -1.78 6.99
CA MET A 1 8.74 -1.78 7.48
C MET A 1 7.74 -1.62 6.38
N ASP A 2 6.74 -2.45 6.38
CA ASP A 2 5.78 -2.47 5.30
C ASP A 2 4.78 -1.33 5.44
N ILE A 3 4.45 -0.74 4.31
CA ILE A 3 3.46 0.34 4.25
C ILE A 3 2.10 -0.13 4.77
N ILE A 4 1.77 -1.38 4.49
CA ILE A 4 0.50 -1.96 4.87
C ILE A 4 0.28 -1.89 6.39
N ASP A 5 1.38 -1.96 7.16
CA ASP A 5 1.27 -1.93 8.62
C ASP A 5 1.09 -0.53 9.17
N LYS A 6 1.44 0.47 8.39
CA LYS A 6 1.35 1.86 8.84
C LYS A 6 0.03 2.51 8.55
N TYR A 7 -0.69 2.00 7.57
CA TYR A 7 -1.91 2.65 7.10
C TYR A 7 -3.06 1.67 7.14
N LYS A 8 -4.21 2.18 7.49
CA LYS A 8 -5.42 1.38 7.57
C LYS A 8 -6.47 1.97 6.65
N LEU A 9 -7.38 1.12 6.19
CA LEU A 9 -8.49 1.59 5.38
C LEU A 9 -9.46 2.36 6.27
N ASN A 10 -9.89 3.53 5.78
CA ASN A 10 -10.86 4.31 6.50
C ASN A 10 -12.22 3.60 6.37
N LYS A 11 -12.86 3.38 7.52
CA LYS A 11 -14.11 2.62 7.52
C LYS A 11 -15.25 3.36 6.85
N ASN A 12 -15.11 4.65 6.62
CA ASN A 12 -16.15 5.46 5.99
C ASN A 12 -15.99 5.57 4.48
N VAL A 13 -15.04 4.88 3.91
CA VAL A 13 -14.82 4.96 2.47
C VAL A 13 -15.98 4.29 1.73
N THR A 14 -16.39 4.91 0.61
CA THR A 14 -17.48 4.39 -0.22
C THR A 14 -16.99 4.21 -1.64
N GLU A 15 -17.78 3.48 -2.42
CA GLU A 15 -17.46 3.31 -3.84
C GLU A 15 -17.33 4.66 -4.54
N LYS A 16 -18.22 5.59 -4.21
CA LYS A 16 -18.20 6.90 -4.81
C LYS A 16 -16.88 7.62 -4.56
N ILE A 17 -16.38 7.52 -3.33
CA ILE A 17 -15.10 8.13 -2.99
C ILE A 17 -13.97 7.49 -3.79
N LEU A 18 -14.00 6.18 -3.91
CA LEU A 18 -12.97 5.48 -4.68
C LEU A 18 -12.99 5.89 -6.15
N LEU A 19 -14.17 5.90 -6.74
CA LEU A 19 -14.29 6.28 -8.16
C LEU A 19 -13.81 7.69 -8.39
N LYS A 20 -14.12 8.58 -7.47
CA LYS A 20 -13.70 9.97 -7.59
C LYS A 20 -12.18 10.11 -7.54
N ASN A 21 -11.52 9.17 -6.91
CA ASN A 21 -10.07 9.22 -6.73
C ASN A 21 -9.31 8.29 -7.65
N GLY A 22 -9.93 7.86 -8.73
CA GLY A 22 -9.20 7.13 -9.76
C GLY A 22 -9.30 5.61 -9.66
N PHE A 23 -10.01 5.10 -8.69
CA PHE A 23 -10.22 3.66 -8.59
C PHE A 23 -11.31 3.25 -9.56
N ASP A 24 -11.27 2.02 -10.04
CA ASP A 24 -12.34 1.50 -10.87
C ASP A 24 -13.41 0.83 -10.00
N LYS A 25 -14.41 0.26 -10.63
CA LYS A 25 -15.52 -0.33 -9.90
C LYS A 25 -15.11 -1.55 -9.07
N SER A 26 -14.03 -2.18 -9.45
CA SER A 26 -13.54 -3.33 -8.68
C SER A 26 -12.76 -2.92 -7.45
N GLY A 27 -12.54 -1.61 -7.28
CA GLY A 27 -11.76 -1.13 -6.16
C GLY A 27 -10.27 -1.12 -6.42
N THR A 28 -9.87 -1.03 -7.67
CA THR A 28 -8.47 -1.09 -8.06
C THR A 28 -8.00 0.25 -8.63
N TYR A 29 -6.84 0.69 -8.20
CA TYR A 29 -6.18 1.89 -8.69
C TYR A 29 -4.80 1.49 -9.20
N LYS A 30 -4.44 1.97 -10.37
CA LYS A 30 -3.15 1.65 -10.98
C LYS A 30 -2.48 2.90 -11.48
N CYS A 31 -1.19 3.02 -11.25
CA CYS A 31 -0.41 4.09 -11.87
C CYS A 31 1.04 3.67 -11.99
N PHE A 32 1.73 4.25 -12.94
CA PHE A 32 3.15 3.96 -13.10
C PHE A 32 3.95 4.76 -12.11
N VAL A 33 4.90 4.11 -11.47
CA VAL A 33 5.79 4.75 -10.50
C VAL A 33 7.23 4.79 -11.00
N TYR A 34 7.51 4.15 -12.14
CA TYR A 34 8.81 4.24 -12.76
C TYR A 34 8.65 4.00 -14.24
N LYS A 35 8.79 5.06 -15.03
CA LYS A 35 8.63 4.99 -16.49
C LYS A 35 7.33 4.27 -16.82
N ASN A 36 7.34 3.47 -17.88
CA ASN A 36 6.17 2.66 -18.23
C ASN A 36 6.39 1.20 -17.89
N ILE A 37 7.21 0.93 -16.88
CA ILE A 37 7.64 -0.42 -16.56
C ILE A 37 7.11 -0.88 -15.22
N ILE A 38 7.23 -0.03 -14.20
CA ILE A 38 6.85 -0.40 -12.84
C ILE A 38 5.57 0.32 -12.47
N GLN A 39 4.60 -0.45 -12.03
CA GLN A 39 3.27 0.04 -11.73
C GLN A 39 2.93 -0.21 -10.27
N LEU A 40 2.28 0.76 -9.66
CA LEU A 40 1.70 0.55 -8.33
C LEU A 40 0.23 0.19 -8.54
N ILE A 41 -0.19 -0.88 -7.93
CA ILE A 41 -1.58 -1.33 -7.97
C ILE A 41 -2.09 -1.32 -6.54
N VAL A 42 -3.16 -0.58 -6.30
CA VAL A 42 -3.77 -0.51 -4.97
C VAL A 42 -5.16 -1.11 -5.07
N ARG A 43 -5.50 -1.98 -4.16
CA ARG A 43 -6.81 -2.61 -4.13
C ARG A 43 -7.49 -2.34 -2.80
N VAL A 44 -8.76 -2.01 -2.88
CA VAL A 44 -9.59 -1.74 -1.71
C VAL A 44 -10.84 -2.57 -1.79
N ASP A 45 -11.14 -3.29 -0.72
CA ASP A 45 -12.39 -4.04 -0.61
C ASP A 45 -13.23 -3.39 0.47
N ILE A 46 -14.29 -2.71 0.06
CA ILE A 46 -15.13 -1.97 0.98
C ILE A 46 -15.91 -2.90 1.89
N GLU A 47 -16.39 -3.99 1.35
CA GLU A 47 -17.21 -4.92 2.12
C GLU A 47 -16.42 -5.66 3.18
N GLU A 48 -15.26 -6.16 2.80
CA GLU A 48 -14.41 -6.90 3.73
C GLU A 48 -13.50 -5.98 4.53
N LYS A 49 -13.48 -4.70 4.16
CA LYS A 49 -12.76 -3.66 4.89
C LYS A 49 -11.27 -3.91 4.97
N TRP A 50 -10.66 -4.17 3.81
CA TRP A 50 -9.21 -4.29 3.75
C TRP A 50 -8.69 -3.58 2.50
N TRP A 51 -7.39 -3.37 2.50
CA TRP A 51 -6.71 -2.83 1.34
C TRP A 51 -5.34 -3.47 1.25
N ASP A 52 -4.78 -3.49 0.06
CA ASP A 52 -3.39 -3.88 -0.11
C ASP A 52 -2.82 -3.14 -1.31
N TYR A 53 -1.54 -3.35 -1.55
CA TYR A 53 -0.90 -2.75 -2.70
C TYR A 53 0.14 -3.72 -3.25
N LEU A 54 0.51 -3.49 -4.50
CA LEU A 54 1.46 -4.34 -5.19
C LEU A 54 2.31 -3.45 -6.09
N VAL A 55 3.61 -3.69 -6.07
CA VAL A 55 4.53 -3.03 -7.01
C VAL A 55 4.85 -4.06 -8.07
N TYR A 56 4.47 -3.77 -9.31
CA TYR A 56 4.37 -4.76 -10.38
C TYR A 56 5.20 -4.36 -11.57
N ASN A 57 5.92 -5.32 -12.15
CA ASN A 57 6.70 -5.09 -13.37
C ASN A 57 5.87 -5.56 -14.55
N VAL A 58 5.44 -4.62 -15.40
CA VAL A 58 4.56 -4.99 -16.51
C VAL A 58 5.29 -5.74 -17.61
N ASP A 59 6.60 -5.53 -17.75
CA ASP A 59 7.36 -6.22 -18.77
C ASP A 59 7.52 -7.69 -18.45
N THR A 60 7.79 -8.02 -17.21
CA THR A 60 7.96 -9.40 -16.79
C THR A 60 6.68 -10.02 -16.31
N LYS A 61 5.65 -9.19 -16.14
CA LYS A 61 4.35 -9.63 -15.63
C LYS A 61 4.46 -10.31 -14.29
N SER A 62 5.22 -9.71 -13.41
CA SER A 62 5.46 -10.29 -12.08
C SER A 62 5.67 -9.20 -11.05
N ILE A 63 5.63 -9.59 -9.80
CA ILE A 63 5.89 -8.67 -8.70
C ILE A 63 7.32 -8.16 -8.80
N TYR A 64 7.49 -6.84 -8.58
CA TYR A 64 8.82 -6.26 -8.58
C TYR A 64 9.46 -6.50 -7.22
N ASN A 65 10.10 -7.64 -7.08
CA ASN A 65 10.61 -8.10 -5.78
C ASN A 65 11.68 -7.21 -5.18
N GLN A 66 12.45 -6.52 -6.00
CA GLN A 66 13.52 -5.67 -5.50
C GLN A 66 13.00 -4.56 -4.61
N PHE A 67 11.78 -4.12 -4.84
CA PHE A 67 11.17 -3.08 -4.01
C PHE A 67 11.02 -3.54 -2.56
N TYR A 68 10.78 -4.83 -2.38
CA TYR A 68 10.50 -5.38 -1.05
C TYR A 68 11.75 -5.90 -0.34
N ASP A 69 12.87 -5.94 -1.02
CA ASP A 69 14.08 -6.53 -0.48
C ASP A 69 15.03 -5.42 -0.03
N ARG A 70 15.35 -5.43 1.25
CA ARG A 70 16.17 -4.39 1.85
C ARG A 70 17.54 -4.23 1.21
N LYS A 71 18.09 -5.31 0.69
CA LYS A 71 19.42 -5.21 0.11
C LYS A 71 19.48 -4.30 -1.10
N TYR A 72 18.34 -4.00 -1.70
CA TYR A 72 18.29 -3.07 -2.83
C TYR A 72 17.91 -1.66 -2.41
N GLY A 73 17.86 -1.39 -1.11
CA GLY A 73 17.39 -0.10 -0.60
C GLY A 73 18.22 1.09 -1.05
N LYS A 74 19.47 0.88 -1.46
CA LYS A 74 20.31 1.97 -1.94
C LYS A 74 20.30 2.11 -3.46
N ASN A 75 19.58 1.25 -4.14
CA ASN A 75 19.45 1.32 -5.58
C ASN A 75 18.61 2.55 -5.95
N GLU A 76 19.12 3.35 -6.91
CA GLU A 76 18.45 4.60 -7.29
C GLU A 76 17.05 4.37 -7.81
N MET A 77 16.86 3.33 -8.60
CA MET A 77 15.56 3.02 -9.13
C MET A 77 14.58 2.64 -8.02
N VAL A 78 15.03 1.85 -7.06
CA VAL A 78 14.18 1.47 -5.93
C VAL A 78 13.83 2.68 -5.09
N LYS A 79 14.79 3.59 -4.88
CA LYS A 79 14.52 4.81 -4.13
C LYS A 79 13.47 5.68 -4.80
N GLU A 80 13.58 5.80 -6.11
CA GLU A 80 12.61 6.61 -6.85
C GLU A 80 11.22 6.00 -6.76
N ILE A 81 11.14 4.69 -6.90
CA ILE A 81 9.87 3.99 -6.81
C ILE A 81 9.28 4.16 -5.41
N ASP A 82 10.12 3.98 -4.38
CA ASP A 82 9.67 4.13 -3.01
C ASP A 82 9.12 5.53 -2.75
N HIS A 83 9.82 6.53 -3.27
CA HIS A 83 9.37 7.91 -3.11
C HIS A 83 7.99 8.13 -3.73
N LYS A 84 7.78 7.60 -4.92
CA LYS A 84 6.50 7.78 -5.60
C LYS A 84 5.39 6.97 -4.96
N VAL A 85 5.69 5.78 -4.49
CA VAL A 85 4.70 4.97 -3.78
C VAL A 85 4.23 5.71 -2.54
N LYS A 86 5.18 6.26 -1.77
CA LYS A 86 4.81 7.00 -0.57
C LYS A 86 4.00 8.23 -0.89
N LYS A 87 4.31 8.90 -1.99
CA LYS A 87 3.57 10.07 -2.39
C LYS A 87 2.12 9.71 -2.70
N ILE A 88 1.91 8.61 -3.40
CA ILE A 88 0.57 8.17 -3.74
C ILE A 88 -0.21 7.76 -2.49
N ILE A 89 0.44 7.04 -1.58
CA ILE A 89 -0.19 6.66 -0.33
C ILE A 89 -0.63 7.91 0.45
N ASN A 90 0.21 8.94 0.47
CA ASN A 90 -0.16 10.19 1.12
C ASN A 90 -1.37 10.84 0.47
N GLU A 91 -1.49 10.74 -0.85
CA GLU A 91 -2.66 11.26 -1.54
C GLU A 91 -3.92 10.52 -1.09
N LEU A 92 -3.81 9.22 -0.92
CA LEU A 92 -4.95 8.44 -0.45
C LEU A 92 -5.34 8.81 0.98
N VAL A 93 -4.36 9.17 1.79
CA VAL A 93 -4.65 9.65 3.14
C VAL A 93 -5.37 10.99 3.08
N LYS A 94 -4.92 11.88 2.21
CA LYS A 94 -5.57 13.18 2.07
C LYS A 94 -7.00 13.05 1.55
N SER A 95 -7.28 12.01 0.81
CA SER A 95 -8.61 11.75 0.28
C SER A 95 -9.48 10.95 1.23
N ASN A 96 -8.99 10.68 2.43
CA ASN A 96 -9.72 9.95 3.46
C ASN A 96 -10.03 8.51 3.07
N ILE A 97 -9.24 7.93 2.17
CA ILE A 97 -9.36 6.53 1.84
C ILE A 97 -8.56 5.70 2.83
N LEU A 98 -7.38 6.17 3.17
CA LEU A 98 -6.53 5.54 4.17
C LEU A 98 -6.29 6.51 5.31
N PHE A 99 -5.90 6.00 6.45
CA PHE A 99 -5.41 6.85 7.53
C PHE A 99 -4.18 6.22 8.14
N LYS A 100 -3.28 7.08 8.61
CA LYS A 100 -2.06 6.61 9.22
C LYS A 100 -2.35 6.18 10.64
N GLN A 101 -2.04 4.93 10.94
CA GLN A 101 -2.23 4.41 12.27
C GLN A 101 -1.08 4.85 13.15
N GLU A 102 -1.41 5.58 14.22
CA GLU A 102 -0.38 6.02 15.11
C GLU A 102 0.07 4.92 16.01
N LYS A 103 1.37 4.85 16.19
CA LYS A 103 1.91 3.88 17.07
C LYS A 103 1.93 4.40 18.45
N LYS A 104 1.11 3.82 19.29
CA LYS A 104 1.26 4.09 20.71
C LYS A 104 2.22 3.07 21.20
N ASP A 105 3.22 3.44 21.76
CA ASP A 105 4.28 2.55 22.07
C ASP A 105 4.05 1.67 23.24
N ASN A 106 3.31 2.07 24.19
CA ASN A 106 3.15 1.29 25.39
C ASN A 106 2.34 0.05 25.13
N GLY A 107 2.82 -1.07 25.52
CA GLY A 107 2.12 -2.32 25.40
C GLY A 107 1.98 -2.84 24.02
N LYS A 108 2.49 -2.13 23.06
CA LYS A 108 2.30 -2.53 21.68
C LYS A 108 3.10 -3.73 21.30
N LYS A 109 4.14 -4.02 22.02
CA LYS A 109 4.95 -5.16 21.68
C LYS A 109 4.16 -6.44 21.76
N SER A 110 3.36 -6.58 22.79
CA SER A 110 2.53 -7.77 22.91
C SER A 110 1.58 -7.88 21.75
N ILE A 111 1.01 -6.77 21.36
CA ILE A 111 0.08 -6.74 20.26
C ILE A 111 0.75 -7.16 18.98
N LYS A 112 1.96 -6.72 18.77
CA LYS A 112 2.68 -7.08 17.57
C LYS A 112 2.95 -8.57 17.50
N ILE A 113 3.35 -9.15 18.62
CA ILE A 113 3.58 -10.58 18.67
C ILE A 113 2.32 -11.32 18.31
N TRP A 114 1.22 -10.84 18.84
CA TRP A 114 -0.06 -11.46 18.62
C TRP A 114 -0.43 -11.41 17.12
N LYS A 115 -0.19 -10.29 16.50
CA LYS A 115 -0.46 -10.14 15.08
C LYS A 115 0.40 -11.09 14.26
N SER A 116 1.62 -11.27 14.65
CA SER A 116 2.49 -12.19 13.93
C SER A 116 1.92 -13.59 13.93
N LYS A 117 1.36 -14.00 15.04
CA LYS A 117 0.75 -15.30 15.09
C LYS A 117 -0.41 -15.42 14.12
N LEU A 118 -1.18 -14.39 14.02
CA LEU A 118 -2.29 -14.41 13.08
C LEU A 118 -1.81 -14.57 11.66
N TRP A 119 -0.73 -13.91 11.33
CA TRP A 119 -0.22 -13.96 9.98
C TRP A 119 0.33 -15.31 9.62
N THR A 120 0.76 -16.07 10.58
CA THR A 120 1.32 -17.39 10.30
C THR A 120 0.26 -18.46 10.20
N VAL A 121 -0.95 -18.15 10.47
CA VAL A 121 -2.05 -19.11 10.36
C VAL A 121 -2.65 -19.24 8.94
#